data_1e31648176ab619e1ecc7316b021f1e0
#
_entry.id   1e31648176ab619e1ecc7316b021f1e0
#
_cell.length_a   1.000
_cell.length_b   1.000
_cell.length_c   1.000
_cell.angle_alpha   90.00
_cell.angle_beta   90.00
_cell.angle_gamma   90.00
#
_symmetry.space_group_name_H-M   'P 1'
#
loop_
_entity.id
_entity.type
_entity.pdbx_description
1 polymer ?
#
loop_
_entity_poly.entity_id
_entity_poly.type
_entity_poly.pdbx_seq_one_letter_code
_entity_poly.pdbx_strand_id
1 'polypeptide(L)'
;MKAAVVHDFTKSLSIDETPKPAPGPGEVLVKVETAGLCHTDIHAAHGDWPVKPTPPFIPGHEGVGIVEQVGPGVTTPQVGDRVAMPWLGKACGTCEFCVDGWETLCEAQVNTGYGIDGSYAEYATANAAYVAQVPPSLDPLDAAVLTCAGVTTYKAVKLSGARPGSLVAVFGIGGLGHLAVQYAKISGATVVAVDINDEKLELAKELGADHVVNALTEDPVEAIQALGGAHAAISVAVAPKAFEQAFESLRRGGTLVFVALPADNQVSLPIFETVLKGITIRGSIVGTRKDLAEVYAIHAQGRTRVIRETRKLEEVNECFEEVEKGNVKARIVFDLR
;
A
#
# COMPACT_ATOMS: atom_id res chain seq x y z
N MET A 1 -21.86 -15.29 -8.58
CA MET A 1 -20.73 -15.23 -7.64
C MET A 1 -21.01 -14.21 -6.55
N LYS A 2 -20.55 -14.47 -5.33
CA LYS A 2 -20.61 -13.45 -4.27
C LYS A 2 -19.65 -12.32 -4.53
N ALA A 3 -20.09 -11.09 -4.23
CA ALA A 3 -19.24 -9.89 -4.26
C ALA A 3 -19.75 -8.86 -3.24
N ALA A 4 -18.82 -8.08 -2.67
CA ALA A 4 -19.16 -6.88 -1.91
C ALA A 4 -19.24 -5.70 -2.89
N VAL A 5 -20.43 -5.11 -3.02
CA VAL A 5 -20.75 -4.11 -4.06
C VAL A 5 -21.08 -2.76 -3.43
N VAL A 6 -20.47 -1.71 -3.97
CA VAL A 6 -20.83 -0.32 -3.69
C VAL A 6 -21.88 0.12 -4.70
N HIS A 7 -23.13 0.30 -4.24
CA HIS A 7 -24.21 0.82 -5.08
C HIS A 7 -24.38 2.34 -4.98
N ASP A 8 -23.97 2.89 -3.83
CA ASP A 8 -24.16 4.30 -3.49
C ASP A 8 -23.13 4.68 -2.42
N PHE A 9 -22.46 5.81 -2.58
CA PHE A 9 -21.43 6.30 -1.64
C PHE A 9 -21.95 6.64 -0.24
N THR A 10 -23.25 6.75 -0.05
CA THR A 10 -23.90 7.06 1.24
C THR A 10 -24.37 5.81 1.98
N LYS A 11 -24.12 4.62 1.44
CA LYS A 11 -24.57 3.34 1.98
C LYS A 11 -23.41 2.39 2.21
N SER A 12 -23.60 1.49 3.16
CA SER A 12 -22.70 0.34 3.35
C SER A 12 -22.68 -0.56 2.11
N LEU A 13 -21.59 -1.29 1.92
CA LEU A 13 -21.49 -2.31 0.86
C LEU A 13 -22.55 -3.40 1.09
N SER A 14 -23.13 -3.90 -0.01
CA SER A 14 -23.99 -5.10 0.03
C SER A 14 -23.21 -6.33 -0.43
N ILE A 15 -23.49 -7.47 0.15
CA ILE A 15 -23.02 -8.76 -0.35
C ILE A 15 -24.04 -9.29 -1.34
N ASP A 16 -23.72 -9.19 -2.61
CA ASP A 16 -24.64 -9.52 -3.72
C ASP A 16 -24.21 -10.78 -4.46
N GLU A 17 -25.20 -11.42 -5.07
CA GLU A 17 -24.96 -12.42 -6.11
C GLU A 17 -24.88 -11.72 -7.47
N THR A 18 -23.67 -11.65 -8.03
CA THR A 18 -23.40 -11.02 -9.33
C THR A 18 -23.05 -12.09 -10.38
N PRO A 19 -23.22 -11.81 -11.68
CA PRO A 19 -22.72 -12.70 -12.74
C PRO A 19 -21.21 -12.89 -12.62
N LYS A 20 -20.74 -14.13 -12.84
CA LYS A 20 -19.29 -14.41 -12.96
C LYS A 20 -18.78 -13.75 -14.25
N PRO A 21 -17.73 -12.89 -14.19
CA PRO A 21 -17.21 -12.24 -15.38
C PRO A 21 -16.46 -13.23 -16.29
N ALA A 22 -16.29 -12.86 -17.55
CA ALA A 22 -15.47 -13.60 -18.51
C ALA A 22 -14.29 -12.72 -18.96
N PRO A 23 -13.08 -13.29 -19.13
CA PRO A 23 -11.91 -12.51 -19.50
C PRO A 23 -11.98 -12.10 -20.98
N GLY A 24 -11.79 -10.82 -21.25
CA GLY A 24 -11.63 -10.25 -22.58
C GLY A 24 -10.23 -10.48 -23.18
N PRO A 25 -9.95 -9.94 -24.39
CA PRO A 25 -8.62 -10.00 -24.99
C PRO A 25 -7.54 -9.38 -24.08
N GLY A 26 -6.47 -10.13 -23.79
CA GLY A 26 -5.37 -9.70 -22.92
C GLY A 26 -5.68 -9.76 -21.41
N GLU A 27 -6.82 -10.32 -21.03
CA GLU A 27 -7.22 -10.47 -19.62
C GLU A 27 -7.17 -11.92 -19.16
N VAL A 28 -7.15 -12.09 -17.85
CA VAL A 28 -7.33 -13.36 -17.15
C VAL A 28 -8.52 -13.28 -16.21
N LEU A 29 -9.21 -14.41 -16.00
CA LEU A 29 -10.17 -14.58 -14.92
C LEU A 29 -9.44 -15.22 -13.75
N VAL A 30 -9.48 -14.56 -12.60
CA VAL A 30 -8.87 -15.01 -11.36
C VAL A 30 -9.95 -15.46 -10.39
N LYS A 31 -9.86 -16.71 -9.90
CA LYS A 31 -10.60 -17.15 -8.72
C LYS A 31 -9.86 -16.60 -7.51
N VAL A 32 -10.48 -15.64 -6.83
CA VAL A 32 -9.85 -14.94 -5.70
C VAL A 32 -9.77 -15.87 -4.49
N GLU A 33 -8.58 -15.99 -3.93
CA GLU A 33 -8.33 -16.73 -2.68
C GLU A 33 -8.35 -15.79 -1.48
N THR A 34 -7.75 -14.60 -1.64
CA THR A 34 -7.60 -13.62 -0.55
C THR A 34 -7.66 -12.20 -1.11
N ALA A 35 -8.15 -11.26 -0.30
CA ALA A 35 -8.18 -9.84 -0.63
C ALA A 35 -7.84 -9.00 0.61
N GLY A 36 -6.79 -8.18 0.53
CA GLY A 36 -6.42 -7.26 1.61
C GLY A 36 -7.35 -6.05 1.67
N LEU A 37 -7.49 -5.46 2.86
CA LEU A 37 -8.25 -4.24 3.09
C LEU A 37 -7.31 -3.06 3.26
N CYS A 38 -7.50 -2.02 2.46
CA CYS A 38 -6.76 -0.77 2.50
C CYS A 38 -7.71 0.42 2.73
N HIS A 39 -7.21 1.50 3.33
CA HIS A 39 -7.94 2.76 3.43
C HIS A 39 -8.42 3.28 2.06
N THR A 40 -7.68 3.00 1.00
CA THR A 40 -8.08 3.34 -0.37
C THR A 40 -9.41 2.71 -0.77
N ASP A 41 -9.69 1.47 -0.33
CA ASP A 41 -10.97 0.80 -0.62
C ASP A 41 -12.13 1.47 0.12
N ILE A 42 -11.87 1.98 1.33
CA ILE A 42 -12.84 2.77 2.12
C ILE A 42 -13.11 4.11 1.42
N HIS A 43 -12.06 4.84 1.02
CA HIS A 43 -12.21 6.09 0.27
C HIS A 43 -12.93 5.89 -1.07
N ALA A 44 -12.67 4.77 -1.75
CA ALA A 44 -13.41 4.40 -2.97
C ALA A 44 -14.89 4.20 -2.69
N ALA A 45 -15.22 3.45 -1.62
CA ALA A 45 -16.59 3.13 -1.24
C ALA A 45 -17.38 4.37 -0.79
N HIS A 46 -16.72 5.34 -0.16
CA HIS A 46 -17.35 6.60 0.28
C HIS A 46 -17.29 7.71 -0.78
N GLY A 47 -16.52 7.55 -1.84
CA GLY A 47 -16.35 8.57 -2.86
C GLY A 47 -15.69 9.84 -2.35
N ASP A 48 -14.72 9.72 -1.46
CA ASP A 48 -14.06 10.84 -0.76
C ASP A 48 -13.10 11.64 -1.64
N TRP A 49 -12.54 11.00 -2.67
CA TRP A 49 -11.54 11.64 -3.51
C TRP A 49 -12.16 12.46 -4.65
N PRO A 50 -11.44 13.46 -5.19
CA PRO A 50 -11.92 14.29 -6.29
C PRO A 50 -12.29 13.52 -7.56
N VAL A 51 -11.55 12.44 -7.87
CA VAL A 51 -11.90 11.49 -8.93
C VAL A 51 -12.56 10.30 -8.26
N LYS A 52 -13.80 9.99 -8.65
CA LYS A 52 -14.61 8.96 -7.99
C LYS A 52 -14.82 7.76 -8.91
N PRO A 53 -14.91 6.53 -8.36
CA PRO A 53 -15.44 5.39 -9.10
C PRO A 53 -16.90 5.66 -9.53
N THR A 54 -17.41 4.84 -10.43
CA THR A 54 -18.83 4.94 -10.85
C THR A 54 -19.61 3.77 -10.28
N PRO A 55 -20.51 3.97 -9.30
CA PRO A 55 -21.35 2.89 -8.81
C PRO A 55 -22.33 2.39 -9.89
N PRO A 56 -22.71 1.07 -9.89
CA PRO A 56 -22.21 0.06 -8.96
C PRO A 56 -20.82 -0.42 -9.36
N PHE A 57 -19.95 -0.73 -8.36
CA PHE A 57 -18.63 -1.31 -8.59
C PHE A 57 -18.22 -2.21 -7.41
N ILE A 58 -17.23 -3.07 -7.63
CA ILE A 58 -16.64 -3.94 -6.62
C ILE A 58 -15.27 -3.37 -6.24
N PRO A 59 -15.04 -2.95 -4.97
CA PRO A 59 -13.73 -2.47 -4.52
C PRO A 59 -12.73 -3.62 -4.31
N GLY A 60 -11.54 -3.29 -3.79
CA GLY A 60 -10.47 -4.23 -3.46
C GLY A 60 -9.36 -4.27 -4.52
N HIS A 61 -8.15 -3.83 -4.13
CA HIS A 61 -6.98 -3.78 -5.02
C HIS A 61 -5.78 -4.56 -4.47
N GLU A 62 -6.02 -5.46 -3.52
CA GLU A 62 -5.03 -6.33 -2.92
C GLU A 62 -5.43 -7.81 -3.10
N GLY A 63 -5.98 -8.16 -4.27
CA GLY A 63 -6.45 -9.50 -4.55
C GLY A 63 -5.33 -10.45 -4.89
N VAL A 64 -5.41 -11.68 -4.38
CA VAL A 64 -4.56 -12.81 -4.77
C VAL A 64 -5.45 -14.01 -5.09
N GLY A 65 -5.14 -14.75 -6.14
CA GLY A 65 -5.94 -15.91 -6.51
C GLY A 65 -5.32 -16.74 -7.63
N ILE A 66 -6.06 -17.73 -8.07
CA ILE A 66 -5.64 -18.67 -9.11
C ILE A 66 -6.27 -18.28 -10.44
N VAL A 67 -5.48 -18.23 -11.50
CA VAL A 67 -5.97 -18.04 -12.86
C VAL A 67 -6.84 -19.25 -13.25
N GLU A 68 -8.13 -18.99 -13.49
CA GLU A 68 -9.08 -20.03 -13.90
C GLU A 68 -9.25 -20.07 -15.41
N GLN A 69 -9.21 -18.89 -16.06
CA GLN A 69 -9.31 -18.79 -17.53
C GLN A 69 -8.38 -17.69 -18.04
N VAL A 70 -7.95 -17.85 -19.28
CA VAL A 70 -7.18 -16.84 -20.00
C VAL A 70 -7.96 -16.37 -21.23
N GLY A 71 -7.97 -15.06 -21.45
CA GLY A 71 -8.60 -14.45 -22.60
C GLY A 71 -7.76 -14.58 -23.88
N PRO A 72 -8.32 -14.21 -25.03
CA PRO A 72 -7.61 -14.25 -26.30
C PRO A 72 -6.30 -13.45 -26.25
N GLY A 73 -5.22 -14.03 -26.81
CA GLY A 73 -3.90 -13.42 -26.91
C GLY A 73 -3.04 -13.50 -25.64
N VAL A 74 -3.53 -14.05 -24.55
CA VAL A 74 -2.74 -14.23 -23.31
C VAL A 74 -1.89 -15.51 -23.45
N THR A 75 -0.59 -15.36 -23.26
CA THR A 75 0.38 -16.47 -23.23
C THR A 75 0.95 -16.70 -21.83
N THR A 76 0.92 -15.68 -20.98
CA THR A 76 1.31 -15.72 -19.58
C THR A 76 0.50 -14.65 -18.83
N PRO A 77 0.04 -14.90 -17.57
CA PRO A 77 0.11 -16.18 -16.85
C PRO A 77 -0.75 -17.28 -17.50
N GLN A 78 -0.61 -18.52 -17.02
CA GLN A 78 -1.37 -19.68 -17.46
C GLN A 78 -2.45 -20.07 -16.43
N VAL A 79 -3.42 -20.88 -16.86
CA VAL A 79 -4.41 -21.48 -15.94
C VAL A 79 -3.68 -22.30 -14.87
N GLY A 80 -4.05 -22.09 -13.62
CA GLY A 80 -3.42 -22.68 -12.44
C GLY A 80 -2.32 -21.85 -11.80
N ASP A 81 -1.83 -20.80 -12.47
CA ASP A 81 -0.86 -19.88 -11.86
C ASP A 81 -1.52 -19.05 -10.74
N ARG A 82 -0.81 -18.84 -9.63
CA ARG A 82 -1.23 -17.90 -8.59
C ARG A 82 -0.74 -16.51 -8.95
N VAL A 83 -1.66 -15.56 -8.99
CA VAL A 83 -1.38 -14.16 -9.34
C VAL A 83 -1.98 -13.20 -8.33
N ALA A 84 -1.36 -12.02 -8.23
CA ALA A 84 -1.89 -10.87 -7.51
C ALA A 84 -2.42 -9.81 -8.47
N MET A 85 -3.47 -9.12 -8.05
CA MET A 85 -4.13 -8.01 -8.77
C MET A 85 -3.84 -6.71 -8.01
N PRO A 86 -2.77 -5.97 -8.36
CA PRO A 86 -2.39 -4.74 -7.66
C PRO A 86 -3.25 -3.55 -8.07
N TRP A 87 -3.10 -2.44 -7.35
CA TRP A 87 -3.72 -1.14 -7.68
C TRP A 87 -3.55 -0.76 -9.15
N LEU A 88 -2.33 -0.87 -9.69
CA LEU A 88 -2.08 -0.61 -11.11
C LEU A 88 -2.59 -1.77 -11.96
N GLY A 89 -3.86 -1.73 -12.32
CA GLY A 89 -4.51 -2.76 -13.14
C GLY A 89 -4.11 -2.69 -14.62
N LYS A 90 -3.77 -1.51 -15.14
CA LYS A 90 -3.29 -1.29 -16.52
C LYS A 90 -2.62 0.07 -16.65
N ALA A 91 -1.63 0.17 -17.55
CA ALA A 91 -1.08 1.43 -18.05
C ALA A 91 -0.94 1.35 -19.58
N CYS A 92 -0.66 2.47 -20.27
CA CYS A 92 -0.61 2.49 -21.74
C CYS A 92 0.60 1.74 -22.34
N GLY A 93 1.69 1.59 -21.57
CA GLY A 93 2.91 0.91 -22.00
C GLY A 93 3.81 1.72 -22.97
N THR A 94 3.38 2.91 -23.42
CA THR A 94 4.05 3.64 -24.52
C THR A 94 4.41 5.08 -24.20
N CYS A 95 3.84 5.71 -23.15
CA CYS A 95 4.21 7.05 -22.73
C CYS A 95 5.60 7.06 -22.07
N GLU A 96 6.18 8.25 -21.93
CA GLU A 96 7.50 8.43 -21.31
C GLU A 96 7.60 7.74 -19.94
N PHE A 97 6.59 7.91 -19.08
CA PHE A 97 6.57 7.28 -17.75
C PHE A 97 6.60 5.75 -17.82
N CYS A 98 5.84 5.14 -18.74
CA CYS A 98 5.83 3.69 -18.91
C CYS A 98 7.17 3.17 -19.45
N VAL A 99 7.76 3.88 -20.42
CA VAL A 99 9.03 3.49 -21.04
C VAL A 99 10.19 3.61 -20.05
N ASP A 100 10.17 4.64 -19.18
CA ASP A 100 11.18 4.90 -18.17
C ASP A 100 11.00 4.05 -16.88
N GLY A 101 10.00 3.15 -16.85
CA GLY A 101 9.75 2.30 -15.68
C GLY A 101 9.00 2.99 -14.54
N TRP A 102 8.32 4.11 -14.82
CA TRP A 102 7.45 4.85 -13.91
C TRP A 102 5.97 4.68 -14.26
N GLU A 103 5.57 3.49 -14.64
CA GLU A 103 4.21 3.16 -15.12
C GLU A 103 3.09 3.58 -14.16
N THR A 104 3.38 3.73 -12.86
CA THR A 104 2.45 4.27 -11.86
C THR A 104 2.14 5.76 -12.03
N LEU A 105 2.86 6.46 -12.90
CA LEU A 105 2.63 7.87 -13.27
C LEU A 105 1.96 8.02 -14.64
N CYS A 106 1.58 6.91 -15.28
CA CYS A 106 0.88 6.94 -16.57
C CYS A 106 -0.50 7.59 -16.42
N GLU A 107 -0.78 8.63 -17.19
CA GLU A 107 -2.08 9.32 -17.13
C GLU A 107 -3.24 8.44 -17.62
N ALA A 108 -2.96 7.43 -18.47
CA ALA A 108 -3.94 6.46 -18.94
C ALA A 108 -3.98 5.17 -18.09
N GLN A 109 -3.55 5.24 -16.82
CA GLN A 109 -3.64 4.11 -15.94
C GLN A 109 -5.09 3.79 -15.57
N VAL A 110 -5.36 2.50 -15.36
CA VAL A 110 -6.64 2.00 -14.84
C VAL A 110 -6.35 1.27 -13.53
N ASN A 111 -7.13 1.58 -12.50
CA ASN A 111 -6.88 1.10 -11.15
C ASN A 111 -7.90 0.02 -10.76
N THR A 112 -7.40 -1.09 -10.23
CA THR A 112 -8.20 -2.22 -9.74
C THR A 112 -9.02 -1.80 -8.53
N GLY A 113 -10.29 -2.18 -8.47
CA GLY A 113 -11.21 -1.80 -7.38
C GLY A 113 -11.62 -0.32 -7.39
N TYR A 114 -11.31 0.41 -8.47
CA TYR A 114 -11.59 1.84 -8.61
C TYR A 114 -12.10 2.20 -10.00
N GLY A 115 -11.30 2.03 -11.04
CA GLY A 115 -11.68 2.24 -12.44
C GLY A 115 -12.22 0.97 -13.12
N ILE A 116 -11.95 -0.18 -12.53
CA ILE A 116 -12.49 -1.51 -12.88
C ILE A 116 -12.82 -2.25 -11.61
N ASP A 117 -13.69 -3.26 -11.70
CA ASP A 117 -14.04 -4.10 -10.56
C ASP A 117 -12.81 -4.76 -9.93
N GLY A 118 -12.81 -4.83 -8.61
CA GLY A 118 -11.72 -5.32 -7.78
C GLY A 118 -11.94 -6.73 -7.25
N SER A 119 -11.23 -7.01 -6.16
CA SER A 119 -11.06 -8.35 -5.59
C SER A 119 -11.99 -8.67 -4.40
N TYR A 120 -12.93 -7.79 -4.05
CA TYR A 120 -13.91 -8.14 -3.01
C TYR A 120 -15.04 -9.00 -3.59
N ALA A 121 -14.65 -10.06 -4.28
CA ALA A 121 -15.53 -11.02 -4.95
C ALA A 121 -14.84 -12.38 -5.09
N GLU A 122 -15.64 -13.43 -5.31
CA GLU A 122 -15.10 -14.77 -5.58
C GLU A 122 -14.27 -14.85 -6.86
N TYR A 123 -14.56 -13.98 -7.83
CA TYR A 123 -13.86 -13.89 -9.12
C TYR A 123 -13.70 -12.45 -9.56
N ALA A 124 -12.54 -12.17 -10.19
CA ALA A 124 -12.28 -10.90 -10.83
C ALA A 124 -11.54 -11.09 -12.15
N THR A 125 -11.74 -10.18 -13.11
CA THR A 125 -10.90 -10.11 -14.31
C THR A 125 -9.74 -9.15 -14.07
N ALA A 126 -8.59 -9.45 -14.65
CA ALA A 126 -7.41 -8.60 -14.57
C ALA A 126 -6.63 -8.60 -15.87
N ASN A 127 -5.92 -7.52 -16.19
CA ASN A 127 -5.03 -7.45 -17.32
C ASN A 127 -3.82 -8.39 -17.10
N ALA A 128 -3.62 -9.36 -17.98
CA ALA A 128 -2.56 -10.37 -17.87
C ALA A 128 -1.14 -9.77 -17.76
N ALA A 129 -0.89 -8.61 -18.38
CA ALA A 129 0.42 -7.97 -18.32
C ALA A 129 0.67 -7.20 -17.02
N TYR A 130 -0.38 -6.97 -16.21
CA TYR A 130 -0.30 -6.18 -14.98
C TYR A 130 -0.56 -6.99 -13.71
N VAL A 131 -0.98 -8.24 -13.80
CA VAL A 131 -0.94 -9.15 -12.65
C VAL A 131 0.50 -9.51 -12.29
N ALA A 132 0.76 -9.73 -11.01
CA ALA A 132 2.06 -10.18 -10.53
C ALA A 132 2.01 -11.67 -10.17
N GLN A 133 2.98 -12.44 -10.64
CA GLN A 133 3.08 -13.84 -10.26
C GLN A 133 3.47 -13.98 -8.78
N VAL A 134 2.70 -14.72 -8.01
CA VAL A 134 2.94 -14.97 -6.60
C VAL A 134 3.76 -16.26 -6.46
N PRO A 135 4.95 -16.21 -5.85
CA PRO A 135 5.76 -17.40 -5.60
C PRO A 135 4.96 -18.47 -4.83
N PRO A 136 5.06 -19.77 -5.21
CA PRO A 136 4.31 -20.84 -4.52
C PRO A 136 4.60 -20.98 -3.02
N SER A 137 5.76 -20.48 -2.57
CA SER A 137 6.17 -20.51 -1.18
C SER A 137 5.51 -19.43 -0.32
N LEU A 138 4.86 -18.42 -0.93
CA LEU A 138 4.17 -17.36 -0.19
C LEU A 138 2.78 -17.80 0.23
N ASP A 139 2.43 -17.51 1.49
CA ASP A 139 1.04 -17.54 1.94
C ASP A 139 0.24 -16.48 1.16
N PRO A 140 -0.85 -16.83 0.48
CA PRO A 140 -1.68 -15.87 -0.24
C PRO A 140 -2.24 -14.74 0.64
N LEU A 141 -2.45 -14.99 1.94
CA LEU A 141 -2.86 -13.96 2.89
C LEU A 141 -1.76 -12.88 3.10
N ASP A 142 -0.49 -13.29 3.13
CA ASP A 142 0.63 -12.34 3.22
C ASP A 142 0.85 -11.64 1.87
N ALA A 143 0.74 -12.39 0.78
CA ALA A 143 0.88 -11.85 -0.57
C ALA A 143 -0.15 -10.75 -0.86
N ALA A 144 -1.39 -10.87 -0.36
CA ALA A 144 -2.42 -9.84 -0.48
C ALA A 144 -1.96 -8.51 0.11
N VAL A 145 -1.46 -8.51 1.36
CA VAL A 145 -0.93 -7.29 2.02
C VAL A 145 0.28 -6.73 1.26
N LEU A 146 1.16 -7.60 0.80
CA LEU A 146 2.38 -7.20 0.07
C LEU A 146 2.06 -6.56 -1.28
N THR A 147 0.90 -6.87 -1.88
CA THR A 147 0.43 -6.36 -3.17
C THR A 147 0.20 -4.84 -3.16
N CYS A 148 -0.15 -4.25 -2.02
CA CYS A 148 -0.29 -2.80 -1.85
C CYS A 148 0.65 -2.26 -0.76
N ALA A 149 0.42 -2.59 0.51
CA ALA A 149 1.19 -2.02 1.62
C ALA A 149 2.69 -2.37 1.51
N GLY A 150 3.00 -3.60 1.07
CA GLY A 150 4.38 -4.03 0.83
C GLY A 150 5.06 -3.24 -0.27
N VAL A 151 4.48 -3.22 -1.46
CA VAL A 151 5.09 -2.55 -2.62
C VAL A 151 5.18 -1.04 -2.42
N THR A 152 4.16 -0.43 -1.80
CA THR A 152 4.12 1.01 -1.50
C THR A 152 5.27 1.43 -0.59
N THR A 153 5.46 0.72 0.50
CA THR A 153 6.50 1.06 1.48
C THR A 153 7.90 0.70 1.00
N TYR A 154 8.04 -0.38 0.25
CA TYR A 154 9.29 -0.73 -0.40
C TYR A 154 9.73 0.36 -1.40
N LYS A 155 8.82 0.83 -2.26
CA LYS A 155 9.08 1.93 -3.20
C LYS A 155 9.44 3.22 -2.46
N ALA A 156 8.71 3.56 -1.40
CA ALA A 156 9.00 4.75 -0.60
C ALA A 156 10.41 4.71 0.01
N VAL A 157 10.83 3.55 0.54
CA VAL A 157 12.20 3.35 1.06
C VAL A 157 13.25 3.47 -0.04
N LYS A 158 13.02 2.92 -1.24
CA LYS A 158 13.92 3.12 -2.40
C LYS A 158 14.06 4.59 -2.76
N LEU A 159 12.95 5.33 -2.82
CA LEU A 159 12.93 6.76 -3.16
C LEU A 159 13.54 7.65 -2.09
N SER A 160 13.54 7.21 -0.83
CA SER A 160 14.15 7.92 0.29
C SER A 160 15.67 7.96 0.23
N GLY A 161 16.29 7.08 -0.57
CA GLY A 161 17.73 6.91 -0.62
C GLY A 161 18.31 6.24 0.63
N ALA A 162 17.52 5.50 1.39
CA ALA A 162 17.92 4.74 2.56
C ALA A 162 19.07 3.76 2.22
N ARG A 163 20.13 3.76 3.05
CA ARG A 163 21.34 2.95 2.87
C ARG A 163 22.07 2.77 4.21
N PRO A 164 23.07 1.89 4.28
CA PRO A 164 23.90 1.79 5.48
C PRO A 164 24.44 3.15 5.92
N GLY A 165 24.32 3.44 7.22
CA GLY A 165 24.70 4.73 7.82
C GLY A 165 23.64 5.84 7.71
N SER A 166 22.49 5.59 7.07
CA SER A 166 21.37 6.54 7.10
C SER A 166 20.54 6.38 8.38
N LEU A 167 20.07 7.50 8.93
CA LEU A 167 18.96 7.54 9.90
C LEU A 167 17.66 7.76 9.12
N VAL A 168 16.72 6.84 9.22
CA VAL A 168 15.42 6.91 8.53
C VAL A 168 14.31 6.97 9.57
N ALA A 169 13.48 8.00 9.52
CA ALA A 169 12.31 8.15 10.36
C ALA A 169 11.05 7.67 9.62
N VAL A 170 10.25 6.82 10.25
CA VAL A 170 8.96 6.34 9.73
C VAL A 170 7.85 6.88 10.61
N PHE A 171 7.00 7.74 10.07
CA PHE A 171 5.87 8.35 10.77
C PHE A 171 4.57 7.60 10.47
N GLY A 172 4.01 6.98 11.52
CA GLY A 172 2.84 6.11 11.47
C GLY A 172 3.21 4.63 11.35
N ILE A 173 2.88 3.83 12.38
CA ILE A 173 3.21 2.39 12.48
C ILE A 173 1.93 1.55 12.40
N GLY A 174 1.16 1.79 11.36
CA GLY A 174 -0.04 1.01 11.04
C GLY A 174 0.22 0.01 9.91
N GLY A 175 -0.79 -0.13 9.03
CA GLY A 175 -0.81 -1.06 7.90
C GLY A 175 0.36 -0.91 6.92
N LEU A 176 0.90 0.30 6.75
CA LEU A 176 2.08 0.57 5.94
C LEU A 176 3.36 0.58 6.80
N GLY A 177 3.33 1.29 7.93
CA GLY A 177 4.53 1.55 8.72
C GLY A 177 5.23 0.29 9.23
N HIS A 178 4.47 -0.76 9.58
CA HIS A 178 5.06 -2.03 10.03
C HIS A 178 5.95 -2.69 8.96
N LEU A 179 5.69 -2.44 7.67
CA LEU A 179 6.53 -2.91 6.56
C LEU A 179 7.62 -1.88 6.21
N ALA A 180 7.32 -0.56 6.29
CA ALA A 180 8.30 0.49 6.03
C ALA A 180 9.53 0.37 6.96
N VAL A 181 9.31 0.12 8.26
CA VAL A 181 10.38 -0.16 9.25
C VAL A 181 11.27 -1.29 8.76
N GLN A 182 10.69 -2.41 8.35
CA GLN A 182 11.43 -3.59 7.93
C GLN A 182 12.24 -3.33 6.64
N TYR A 183 11.64 -2.68 5.64
CA TYR A 183 12.38 -2.35 4.40
C TYR A 183 13.50 -1.35 4.64
N ALA A 184 13.31 -0.37 5.52
CA ALA A 184 14.37 0.54 5.92
C ALA A 184 15.51 -0.21 6.62
N LYS A 185 15.22 -1.16 7.50
CA LYS A 185 16.22 -2.05 8.12
C LYS A 185 16.94 -2.91 7.09
N ILE A 186 16.21 -3.49 6.14
CA ILE A 186 16.77 -4.29 5.04
C ILE A 186 17.74 -3.46 4.19
N SER A 187 17.50 -2.16 4.04
CA SER A 187 18.40 -1.23 3.36
C SER A 187 19.65 -0.87 4.17
N GLY A 188 19.76 -1.35 5.42
CA GLY A 188 20.90 -1.11 6.32
C GLY A 188 20.79 0.19 7.12
N ALA A 189 19.65 0.85 7.13
CA ALA A 189 19.46 2.10 7.88
C ALA A 189 19.29 1.84 9.39
N THR A 190 19.62 2.86 10.19
CA THR A 190 19.12 3.02 11.55
C THR A 190 17.72 3.60 11.46
N VAL A 191 16.74 2.98 12.11
CA VAL A 191 15.31 3.33 11.97
C VAL A 191 14.75 3.90 13.25
N VAL A 192 14.12 5.08 13.12
CA VAL A 192 13.26 5.69 14.16
C VAL A 192 11.81 5.50 13.74
N ALA A 193 11.02 4.83 14.57
CA ALA A 193 9.59 4.69 14.37
C ALA A 193 8.82 5.70 15.24
N VAL A 194 7.91 6.45 14.63
CA VAL A 194 7.09 7.47 15.31
C VAL A 194 5.62 7.10 15.18
N ASP A 195 4.93 7.00 16.30
CA ASP A 195 3.47 6.78 16.36
C ASP A 195 2.92 7.40 17.65
N ILE A 196 1.60 7.43 17.79
CA ILE A 196 0.90 7.88 19.00
C ILE A 196 0.45 6.72 19.90
N ASN A 197 0.64 5.48 19.47
CA ASN A 197 0.17 4.27 20.14
C ASN A 197 1.36 3.40 20.57
N ASP A 198 1.46 3.14 21.89
CA ASP A 198 2.57 2.37 22.45
C ASP A 198 2.63 0.92 21.97
N GLU A 199 1.48 0.26 21.74
CA GLU A 199 1.46 -1.11 21.23
C GLU A 199 2.04 -1.20 19.81
N LYS A 200 1.78 -0.19 18.97
CA LYS A 200 2.36 -0.08 17.63
C LYS A 200 3.87 0.20 17.70
N LEU A 201 4.32 0.97 18.67
CA LEU A 201 5.74 1.25 18.90
C LEU A 201 6.49 0.01 19.39
N GLU A 202 5.89 -0.79 20.29
CA GLU A 202 6.48 -2.08 20.67
C GLU A 202 6.56 -3.03 19.47
N LEU A 203 5.52 -3.10 18.64
CA LEU A 203 5.58 -3.85 17.39
C LEU A 203 6.71 -3.34 16.48
N ALA A 204 6.92 -2.03 16.38
CA ALA A 204 8.02 -1.47 15.58
C ALA A 204 9.40 -1.95 16.08
N LYS A 205 9.60 -2.02 17.41
CA LYS A 205 10.84 -2.58 18.00
C LYS A 205 11.02 -4.05 17.62
N GLU A 206 9.96 -4.85 17.75
CA GLU A 206 9.98 -6.27 17.34
C GLU A 206 10.34 -6.45 15.86
N LEU A 207 9.93 -5.50 15.01
CA LEU A 207 10.17 -5.50 13.57
C LEU A 207 11.51 -4.86 13.18
N GLY A 208 12.30 -4.42 14.18
CA GLY A 208 13.67 -3.98 14.00
C GLY A 208 13.91 -2.47 14.03
N ALA A 209 12.95 -1.65 14.48
CA ALA A 209 13.22 -0.24 14.75
C ALA A 209 14.28 -0.10 15.87
N ASP A 210 15.29 0.74 15.64
CA ASP A 210 16.37 0.98 16.61
C ASP A 210 15.92 1.95 17.70
N HIS A 211 15.04 2.88 17.33
CA HIS A 211 14.44 3.88 18.22
C HIS A 211 12.93 3.96 17.97
N VAL A 212 12.18 4.30 19.00
CA VAL A 212 10.75 4.58 18.91
C VAL A 212 10.43 5.86 19.66
N VAL A 213 9.49 6.64 19.16
CA VAL A 213 9.04 7.92 19.74
C VAL A 213 7.52 7.95 19.77
N ASN A 214 6.94 8.11 20.96
CA ASN A 214 5.51 8.36 21.11
C ASN A 214 5.22 9.86 21.00
N ALA A 215 4.64 10.29 19.89
CA ALA A 215 4.40 11.71 19.59
C ALA A 215 3.32 12.37 20.49
N LEU A 216 2.66 11.63 21.39
CA LEU A 216 1.81 12.21 22.43
C LEU A 216 2.58 12.60 23.69
N THR A 217 3.70 11.95 23.98
CA THR A 217 4.45 12.11 25.23
C THR A 217 5.83 12.74 25.03
N GLU A 218 6.34 12.72 23.79
CA GLU A 218 7.66 13.24 23.44
C GLU A 218 7.58 14.01 22.12
N ASP A 219 8.39 15.05 21.96
CA ASP A 219 8.49 15.74 20.67
C ASP A 219 9.36 14.92 19.69
N PRO A 220 8.78 14.38 18.60
CA PRO A 220 9.53 13.57 17.67
C PRO A 220 10.61 14.36 16.91
N VAL A 221 10.43 15.66 16.72
CA VAL A 221 11.45 16.51 16.07
C VAL A 221 12.68 16.62 16.96
N GLU A 222 12.51 16.97 18.24
CA GLU A 222 13.61 17.07 19.20
C GLU A 222 14.34 15.71 19.34
N ALA A 223 13.59 14.62 19.48
CA ALA A 223 14.14 13.28 19.64
C ALA A 223 15.00 12.87 18.43
N ILE A 224 14.51 13.10 17.21
CA ILE A 224 15.23 12.75 15.98
C ILE A 224 16.40 13.70 15.73
N GLN A 225 16.27 14.99 16.04
CA GLN A 225 17.37 15.95 15.92
C GLN A 225 18.50 15.64 16.92
N ALA A 226 18.19 15.17 18.12
CA ALA A 226 19.20 14.71 19.10
C ALA A 226 20.03 13.53 18.57
N LEU A 227 19.51 12.72 17.64
CA LEU A 227 20.23 11.66 16.93
C LEU A 227 21.00 12.17 15.71
N GLY A 228 21.03 13.48 15.45
CA GLY A 228 21.70 14.12 14.33
C GLY A 228 20.81 14.47 13.14
N GLY A 229 19.50 14.29 13.27
CA GLY A 229 18.50 14.52 12.25
C GLY A 229 18.39 13.43 11.21
N ALA A 230 17.19 13.20 10.68
CA ALA A 230 16.93 12.13 9.74
C ALA A 230 17.54 12.42 8.35
N HIS A 231 18.20 11.43 7.77
CA HIS A 231 18.63 11.46 6.37
C HIS A 231 17.41 11.33 5.43
N ALA A 232 16.40 10.58 5.88
CA ALA A 232 15.12 10.48 5.22
C ALA A 232 14.00 10.32 6.24
N ALA A 233 12.83 10.89 5.91
CA ALA A 233 11.60 10.69 6.64
C ALA A 233 10.52 10.17 5.68
N ILE A 234 9.77 9.14 6.08
CA ILE A 234 8.70 8.53 5.30
C ILE A 234 7.41 8.72 6.07
N SER A 235 6.48 9.52 5.53
CA SER A 235 5.19 9.78 6.18
C SER A 235 4.11 8.85 5.60
N VAL A 236 3.67 7.91 6.43
CA VAL A 236 2.57 6.99 6.16
C VAL A 236 1.41 7.18 7.15
N ALA A 237 1.50 8.17 8.02
CA ALA A 237 0.42 8.60 8.89
C ALA A 237 -0.57 9.50 8.14
N VAL A 238 -1.86 9.39 8.47
CA VAL A 238 -2.94 10.16 7.80
C VAL A 238 -3.24 11.53 8.47
N ALA A 239 -2.28 12.09 9.22
CA ALA A 239 -2.42 13.38 9.90
C ALA A 239 -1.43 14.41 9.32
N PRO A 240 -1.87 15.61 8.88
CA PRO A 240 -0.98 16.67 8.35
C PRO A 240 0.18 16.99 9.26
N LYS A 241 -0.05 17.06 10.58
CA LYS A 241 1.01 17.32 11.58
C LYS A 241 2.17 16.32 11.50
N ALA A 242 1.91 15.06 11.15
CA ALA A 242 2.98 14.08 11.01
C ALA A 242 3.90 14.38 9.82
N PHE A 243 3.38 14.99 8.75
CA PHE A 243 4.18 15.44 7.61
C PHE A 243 5.04 16.66 7.96
N GLU A 244 4.52 17.60 8.75
CA GLU A 244 5.28 18.75 9.26
C GLU A 244 6.42 18.28 10.17
N GLN A 245 6.13 17.43 11.16
CA GLN A 245 7.13 16.85 12.04
C GLN A 245 8.18 16.03 11.28
N ALA A 246 7.76 15.28 10.26
CA ALA A 246 8.67 14.54 9.39
C ALA A 246 9.63 15.47 8.63
N PHE A 247 9.14 16.61 8.14
CA PHE A 247 9.96 17.66 7.51
C PHE A 247 10.95 18.27 8.50
N GLU A 248 10.48 18.70 9.67
CA GLU A 248 11.29 19.37 10.70
C GLU A 248 12.37 18.45 11.29
N SER A 249 12.13 17.12 11.30
CA SER A 249 13.08 16.12 11.78
C SER A 249 14.26 15.88 10.83
N LEU A 250 14.21 16.42 9.59
CA LEU A 250 15.26 16.20 8.59
C LEU A 250 16.54 16.98 8.92
N ARG A 251 17.67 16.34 8.68
CA ARG A 251 18.97 17.01 8.59
C ARG A 251 19.11 17.76 7.27
N ARG A 252 20.21 18.55 7.13
CA ARG A 252 20.56 19.16 5.86
C ARG A 252 20.80 18.08 4.78
N GLY A 253 20.25 18.31 3.58
CA GLY A 253 20.29 17.36 2.47
C GLY A 253 19.34 16.16 2.68
N GLY A 254 18.42 16.22 3.63
CA GLY A 254 17.47 15.14 3.90
C GLY A 254 16.36 15.06 2.85
N THR A 255 15.71 13.88 2.79
CA THR A 255 14.60 13.59 1.87
C THR A 255 13.32 13.26 2.65
N LEU A 256 12.22 13.97 2.35
CA LEU A 256 10.89 13.65 2.85
C LEU A 256 10.10 12.91 1.76
N VAL A 257 9.56 11.74 2.08
CA VAL A 257 8.72 10.97 1.17
C VAL A 257 7.26 10.99 1.65
N PHE A 258 6.38 11.56 0.84
CA PHE A 258 4.93 11.56 1.05
C PHE A 258 4.33 10.29 0.49
N VAL A 259 3.59 9.54 1.29
CA VAL A 259 2.98 8.27 0.91
C VAL A 259 1.48 8.24 1.22
N ALA A 260 1.10 8.58 2.45
CA ALA A 260 -0.30 8.60 2.86
C ALA A 260 -1.07 9.76 2.21
N LEU A 261 -2.37 9.56 2.04
CA LEU A 261 -3.32 10.52 1.47
C LEU A 261 -4.37 10.88 2.54
N PRO A 262 -4.09 11.83 3.44
CA PRO A 262 -5.05 12.27 4.44
C PRO A 262 -6.23 13.01 3.77
N ALA A 263 -7.41 13.01 4.42
CA ALA A 263 -8.58 13.75 3.96
C ALA A 263 -8.30 15.27 3.96
N ASP A 264 -7.65 15.79 5.01
CA ASP A 264 -7.03 17.11 4.99
C ASP A 264 -5.67 16.98 4.28
N ASN A 265 -5.65 17.33 3.02
CA ASN A 265 -4.55 17.06 2.09
C ASN A 265 -3.58 18.23 1.92
N GLN A 266 -3.55 19.17 2.85
CA GLN A 266 -2.66 20.32 2.82
C GLN A 266 -1.68 20.30 4.00
N VAL A 267 -0.44 20.70 3.74
CA VAL A 267 0.62 20.84 4.74
C VAL A 267 1.39 22.13 4.48
N SER A 268 1.73 22.86 5.55
CA SER A 268 2.55 24.07 5.47
C SER A 268 4.02 23.72 5.64
N LEU A 269 4.83 24.00 4.62
CA LEU A 269 6.28 23.76 4.67
C LEU A 269 7.05 25.07 4.48
N PRO A 270 8.08 25.35 5.34
CA PRO A 270 8.81 26.60 5.32
C PRO A 270 9.78 26.66 4.12
N ILE A 271 9.56 27.63 3.23
CA ILE A 271 10.39 27.83 2.02
C ILE A 271 11.86 28.09 2.40
N PHE A 272 12.09 28.98 3.38
CA PHE A 272 13.43 29.38 3.77
C PHE A 272 14.27 28.17 4.24
N GLU A 273 13.72 27.34 5.10
CA GLU A 273 14.41 26.15 5.60
C GLU A 273 14.61 25.11 4.49
N THR A 274 13.62 24.90 3.64
CA THR A 274 13.71 23.99 2.50
C THR A 274 14.90 24.33 1.62
N VAL A 275 15.07 25.62 1.30
CA VAL A 275 16.18 26.11 0.48
C VAL A 275 17.51 25.99 1.20
N LEU A 276 17.63 26.51 2.42
CA LEU A 276 18.91 26.55 3.15
C LEU A 276 19.39 25.19 3.63
N LYS A 277 18.47 24.28 3.90
CA LYS A 277 18.82 22.90 4.27
C LYS A 277 18.98 21.98 3.06
N GLY A 278 18.60 22.42 1.83
CA GLY A 278 18.65 21.60 0.62
C GLY A 278 17.75 20.38 0.72
N ILE A 279 16.53 20.53 1.25
CA ILE A 279 15.59 19.43 1.46
C ILE A 279 14.98 19.00 0.13
N THR A 280 14.85 17.68 -0.06
CA THR A 280 14.09 17.07 -1.16
C THR A 280 12.74 16.58 -0.64
N ILE A 281 11.65 16.92 -1.34
CA ILE A 281 10.31 16.40 -1.05
C ILE A 281 9.85 15.57 -2.26
N ARG A 282 9.40 14.33 -2.02
CA ARG A 282 8.99 13.40 -3.08
C ARG A 282 7.66 12.75 -2.73
N GLY A 283 6.75 12.69 -3.71
CA GLY A 283 5.59 11.80 -3.66
C GLY A 283 5.96 10.37 -4.04
N SER A 284 5.31 9.40 -3.43
CA SER A 284 5.44 7.98 -3.78
C SER A 284 4.07 7.34 -3.81
N ILE A 285 3.64 6.89 -5.00
CA ILE A 285 2.38 6.18 -5.18
C ILE A 285 2.66 4.72 -5.52
N VAL A 286 2.13 3.80 -4.71
CA VAL A 286 2.27 2.34 -4.84
C VAL A 286 3.68 1.93 -5.32
N GLY A 287 3.82 0.93 -6.15
CA GLY A 287 5.06 0.56 -6.80
C GLY A 287 4.80 -0.05 -8.17
N THR A 288 5.85 -0.19 -8.96
CA THR A 288 5.80 -0.81 -10.28
C THR A 288 5.69 -2.33 -10.17
N ARG A 289 5.37 -3.00 -11.29
CA ARG A 289 5.41 -4.48 -11.38
C ARG A 289 6.77 -5.04 -10.95
N LYS A 290 7.87 -4.34 -11.24
CA LYS A 290 9.22 -4.71 -10.81
C LYS A 290 9.35 -4.61 -9.29
N ASP A 291 8.89 -3.52 -8.69
CA ASP A 291 8.95 -3.33 -7.24
C ASP A 291 8.16 -4.44 -6.51
N LEU A 292 7.00 -4.84 -7.05
CA LEU A 292 6.19 -5.92 -6.47
C LEU A 292 6.89 -7.29 -6.55
N ALA A 293 7.54 -7.60 -7.67
CA ALA A 293 8.34 -8.82 -7.81
C ALA A 293 9.51 -8.85 -6.81
N GLU A 294 10.18 -7.71 -6.60
CA GLU A 294 11.25 -7.57 -5.59
C GLU A 294 10.72 -7.77 -4.17
N VAL A 295 9.54 -7.23 -3.84
CA VAL A 295 8.86 -7.40 -2.54
C VAL A 295 8.58 -8.88 -2.26
N TYR A 296 8.00 -9.58 -3.21
CA TYR A 296 7.73 -11.01 -3.05
C TYR A 296 9.00 -11.84 -2.89
N ALA A 297 10.05 -11.51 -3.65
CA ALA A 297 11.35 -12.17 -3.51
C ALA A 297 11.99 -11.95 -2.13
N ILE A 298 11.88 -10.74 -1.57
CA ILE A 298 12.37 -10.40 -0.22
C ILE A 298 11.57 -11.18 0.83
N HIS A 299 10.24 -11.23 0.70
CA HIS A 299 9.39 -11.95 1.65
C HIS A 299 9.62 -13.47 1.58
N ALA A 300 9.76 -14.04 0.38
CA ALA A 300 10.06 -15.45 0.19
C ALA A 300 11.39 -15.88 0.84
N GLN A 301 12.32 -14.95 1.04
CA GLN A 301 13.56 -15.17 1.79
C GLN A 301 13.39 -15.09 3.32
N GLY A 302 12.18 -14.87 3.82
CA GLY A 302 11.89 -14.71 5.24
C GLY A 302 12.40 -13.39 5.86
N ARG A 303 12.66 -12.38 5.03
CA ARG A 303 13.26 -11.10 5.47
C ARG A 303 12.22 -10.08 5.94
N THR A 304 10.94 -10.33 5.72
CA THR A 304 9.84 -9.49 6.20
C THR A 304 8.77 -10.36 6.87
N ARG A 305 8.05 -9.77 7.80
CA ARG A 305 6.91 -10.35 8.51
C ARG A 305 5.68 -9.46 8.28
N VAL A 306 4.60 -10.03 7.76
CA VAL A 306 3.32 -9.36 7.61
C VAL A 306 2.51 -9.54 8.89
N ILE A 307 1.98 -8.45 9.44
CA ILE A 307 1.10 -8.46 10.60
C ILE A 307 -0.33 -8.24 10.10
N ARG A 308 -1.16 -9.25 10.23
CA ARG A 308 -2.53 -9.26 9.73
C ARG A 308 -3.49 -10.05 10.60
N GLU A 309 -4.75 -9.73 10.44
CA GLU A 309 -5.90 -10.48 10.93
C GLU A 309 -6.69 -11.01 9.74
N THR A 310 -7.31 -12.18 9.89
CA THR A 310 -8.11 -12.79 8.83
C THR A 310 -9.58 -12.66 9.14
N ARG A 311 -10.38 -12.25 8.17
CA ARG A 311 -11.83 -12.08 8.27
C ARG A 311 -12.51 -12.71 7.04
N LYS A 312 -13.83 -12.84 7.09
CA LYS A 312 -14.64 -13.22 5.94
C LYS A 312 -15.10 -11.98 5.18
N LEU A 313 -15.36 -12.10 3.88
CA LEU A 313 -15.81 -10.97 3.06
C LEU A 313 -17.15 -10.39 3.56
N GLU A 314 -18.02 -11.21 4.13
CA GLU A 314 -19.29 -10.79 4.71
C GLU A 314 -19.14 -9.78 5.86
N GLU A 315 -17.98 -9.72 6.51
CA GLU A 315 -17.65 -8.80 7.61
C GLU A 315 -17.08 -7.46 7.09
N VAL A 316 -17.12 -7.19 5.77
CA VAL A 316 -16.45 -6.03 5.14
C VAL A 316 -16.81 -4.69 5.77
N ASN A 317 -18.09 -4.47 6.08
CA ASN A 317 -18.54 -3.21 6.66
C ASN A 317 -18.03 -3.01 8.10
N GLU A 318 -18.04 -4.06 8.91
CA GLU A 318 -17.50 -4.06 10.26
C GLU A 318 -15.99 -3.81 10.23
N CYS A 319 -15.29 -4.45 9.29
CA CYS A 319 -13.86 -4.25 9.08
C CYS A 319 -13.53 -2.82 8.64
N PHE A 320 -14.35 -2.18 7.81
CA PHE A 320 -14.20 -0.79 7.43
C PHE A 320 -14.24 0.11 8.67
N GLU A 321 -15.26 -0.06 9.52
CA GLU A 321 -15.40 0.70 10.77
C GLU A 321 -14.21 0.48 11.72
N GLU A 322 -13.70 -0.76 11.86
CA GLU A 322 -12.55 -1.06 12.69
C GLU A 322 -11.28 -0.32 12.21
N VAL A 323 -11.07 -0.29 10.89
CA VAL A 323 -9.95 0.41 10.28
C VAL A 323 -10.06 1.93 10.44
N GLU A 324 -11.23 2.51 10.22
CA GLU A 324 -11.48 3.95 10.40
C GLU A 324 -11.28 4.40 11.84
N LYS A 325 -11.69 3.58 12.81
CA LYS A 325 -11.50 3.82 14.24
C LYS A 325 -10.05 3.59 14.71
N GLY A 326 -9.18 3.06 13.83
CA GLY A 326 -7.79 2.74 14.17
C GLY A 326 -7.61 1.53 15.09
N ASN A 327 -8.64 0.68 15.23
CA ASN A 327 -8.69 -0.47 16.14
C ASN A 327 -7.97 -1.71 15.59
N VAL A 328 -7.41 -1.63 14.41
CA VAL A 328 -6.67 -2.74 13.77
C VAL A 328 -5.18 -2.62 14.10
N LYS A 329 -4.56 -3.72 14.52
CA LYS A 329 -3.13 -3.73 14.85
C LYS A 329 -2.25 -3.34 13.68
N ALA A 330 -2.49 -3.92 12.50
CA ALA A 330 -1.83 -3.54 11.26
C ALA A 330 -2.75 -3.70 10.03
N ARG A 331 -3.09 -4.94 9.63
CA ARG A 331 -3.84 -5.21 8.39
C ARG A 331 -4.99 -6.20 8.62
N ILE A 332 -6.05 -6.07 7.81
CA ILE A 332 -7.10 -7.08 7.66
C ILE A 332 -6.98 -7.70 6.27
N VAL A 333 -7.21 -9.00 6.17
CA VAL A 333 -7.28 -9.75 4.91
C VAL A 333 -8.51 -10.63 4.93
N PHE A 334 -9.32 -10.53 3.89
CA PHE A 334 -10.45 -11.41 3.66
C PHE A 334 -9.97 -12.74 3.08
N ASP A 335 -10.37 -13.87 3.70
CA ASP A 335 -10.13 -15.22 3.19
C ASP A 335 -11.40 -15.71 2.47
N LEU A 336 -11.31 -15.90 1.16
CA LEU A 336 -12.40 -16.32 0.28
C LEU A 336 -12.28 -17.80 -0.12
N ARG A 337 -11.31 -18.53 0.45
CA ARG A 337 -11.10 -19.96 0.17
C ARG A 337 -12.15 -20.85 0.77
#